data_e8c57e2134b62661c0ec062024ae6977
#
_entry.id   e8c57e2134b62661c0ec062024ae6977
#
_cell.length_a   1.000
_cell.length_b   1.000
_cell.length_c   1.000
_cell.angle_alpha   90.00
_cell.angle_beta   90.00
_cell.angle_gamma   90.00
#
_symmetry.space_group_name_H-M   'P 1'
#
loop_
_entity.id
_entity.type
_entity.pdbx_description
1 polymer ?
#
loop_
_entity_poly.entity_id
_entity_poly.type
_entity_poly.pdbx_seq_one_letter_code
_entity_poly.pdbx_strand_id
1 'polypeptide(L)'
;RFFDWFNFDSEEQNLSSVIKSAVAHLYFVELHPFEDGNGRLARVIADMALCRGDKNSAHTDHLYSMSSQLCRERKEYYEMLHYIETSGSLDITQWLLWYSGCMNRAVLSVISELEQTQKRREFWAKADSLGINERQRKILGMLLNDFEGNLTSQKYAKICKCSQDTANRDISRLIKADILAKTEAGGRSTCYKLK
;
A
#
# COMPACT_ATOMS: atom_id res chain seq x y z
N ARG A 1 20.75 -2.71 30.34
CA ARG A 1 21.34 -1.81 29.33
C ARG A 1 20.43 -1.55 28.11
N PHE A 2 19.90 -2.61 27.42
CA PHE A 2 18.99 -2.37 26.28
C PHE A 2 17.72 -1.60 26.70
N PHE A 3 17.02 -2.09 27.72
CA PHE A 3 15.80 -1.46 28.21
C PHE A 3 16.03 -0.08 28.80
N ASP A 4 17.15 0.16 29.47
CA ASP A 4 17.51 1.48 29.99
C ASP A 4 17.64 2.47 28.81
N TRP A 5 18.42 2.12 27.79
CA TRP A 5 18.57 2.91 26.57
C TRP A 5 17.25 3.08 25.83
N PHE A 6 16.47 2.02 25.66
CA PHE A 6 15.20 2.06 24.92
C PHE A 6 14.14 2.95 25.60
N ASN A 7 14.10 2.96 26.94
CA ASN A 7 13.15 3.72 27.73
C ASN A 7 13.54 5.18 27.93
N PHE A 8 14.79 5.55 27.65
CA PHE A 8 15.16 6.98 27.60
C PHE A 8 14.36 7.71 26.51
N ASP A 9 13.94 8.93 26.81
CA ASP A 9 13.22 9.75 25.83
C ASP A 9 14.13 10.05 24.63
N SER A 10 13.55 9.92 23.42
CA SER A 10 14.28 10.21 22.19
C SER A 10 14.66 11.69 22.05
N GLU A 11 13.94 12.60 22.72
CA GLU A 11 14.31 14.02 22.78
C GLU A 11 15.60 14.25 23.56
N GLU A 12 15.79 13.54 24.69
CA GLU A 12 17.03 13.60 25.47
C GLU A 12 18.22 13.00 24.70
N GLN A 13 17.97 11.97 23.88
CA GLN A 13 18.99 11.35 23.04
C GLN A 13 19.23 12.07 21.73
N ASN A 14 18.41 13.09 21.40
CA ASN A 14 18.41 13.82 20.13
C ASN A 14 18.30 12.90 18.88
N LEU A 15 17.64 11.76 19.03
CA LEU A 15 17.41 10.78 17.97
C LEU A 15 15.97 10.93 17.44
N SER A 16 15.82 10.93 16.11
CA SER A 16 14.49 10.80 15.51
C SER A 16 13.89 9.42 15.82
N SER A 17 12.56 9.33 15.89
CA SER A 17 11.83 8.07 16.14
C SER A 17 12.19 6.98 15.12
N VAL A 18 12.45 7.36 13.86
CA VAL A 18 12.88 6.43 12.80
C VAL A 18 14.26 5.85 13.12
N ILE A 19 15.21 6.69 13.51
CA ILE A 19 16.55 6.22 13.87
C ILE A 19 16.50 5.37 15.13
N LYS A 20 15.73 5.80 16.16
CA LYS A 20 15.56 5.00 17.37
C LYS A 20 14.91 3.64 17.09
N SER A 21 13.94 3.59 16.20
CA SER A 21 13.31 2.35 15.73
C SER A 21 14.32 1.43 15.04
N ALA A 22 15.11 1.97 14.11
CA ALA A 22 16.14 1.21 13.40
C ALA A 22 17.19 0.61 14.34
N VAL A 23 17.70 1.42 15.28
CA VAL A 23 18.67 0.97 16.28
C VAL A 23 18.06 -0.06 17.23
N ALA A 24 16.84 0.16 17.71
CA ALA A 24 16.15 -0.76 18.62
C ALA A 24 15.92 -2.13 17.96
N HIS A 25 15.53 -2.12 16.69
CA HIS A 25 15.35 -3.35 15.90
C HIS A 25 16.66 -4.14 15.81
N LEU A 26 17.72 -3.50 15.31
CA LEU A 26 19.01 -4.14 15.15
C LEU A 26 19.57 -4.65 16.48
N TYR A 27 19.59 -3.79 17.51
CA TYR A 27 20.09 -4.12 18.82
C TYR A 27 19.39 -5.35 19.41
N PHE A 28 18.06 -5.45 19.27
CA PHE A 28 17.32 -6.59 19.78
C PHE A 28 17.56 -7.87 18.97
N VAL A 29 17.72 -7.78 17.65
CA VAL A 29 18.06 -8.94 16.81
C VAL A 29 19.44 -9.47 17.16
N GLU A 30 20.42 -8.60 17.35
CA GLU A 30 21.80 -8.96 17.73
C GLU A 30 21.89 -9.57 19.13
N LEU A 31 21.12 -9.06 20.10
CA LEU A 31 21.06 -9.63 21.45
C LEU A 31 20.52 -11.06 21.45
N HIS A 32 19.65 -11.38 20.55
CA HIS A 32 19.01 -12.68 20.33
C HIS A 32 18.61 -13.41 21.63
N PRO A 33 17.81 -12.79 22.54
CA PRO A 33 17.66 -13.29 23.91
C PRO A 33 16.77 -14.53 24.03
N PHE A 34 16.06 -14.94 22.98
CA PHE A 34 15.12 -16.06 22.99
C PHE A 34 15.50 -17.12 21.96
N GLU A 35 15.07 -18.36 22.19
CA GLU A 35 15.28 -19.47 21.25
C GLU A 35 14.50 -19.27 19.93
N ASP A 36 13.31 -18.64 19.99
CA ASP A 36 12.46 -18.30 18.82
C ASP A 36 11.75 -16.96 19.04
N GLY A 37 11.35 -16.34 17.94
CA GLY A 37 10.53 -15.12 17.95
C GLY A 37 11.30 -13.82 18.04
N ASN A 38 12.64 -13.83 18.08
CA ASN A 38 13.45 -12.61 18.20
C ASN A 38 13.15 -11.59 17.10
N GLY A 39 13.04 -12.02 15.83
CA GLY A 39 12.70 -11.13 14.73
C GLY A 39 11.28 -10.56 14.80
N ARG A 40 10.32 -11.30 15.37
CA ARG A 40 8.96 -10.79 15.62
C ARG A 40 8.96 -9.74 16.71
N LEU A 41 9.64 -10.00 17.81
CA LEU A 41 9.78 -9.05 18.92
C LEU A 41 10.57 -7.81 18.52
N ALA A 42 11.64 -7.94 17.74
CA ALA A 42 12.40 -6.81 17.22
C ALA A 42 11.51 -5.85 16.39
N ARG A 43 10.61 -6.39 15.56
CA ARG A 43 9.65 -5.58 14.81
C ARG A 43 8.66 -4.85 15.73
N VAL A 44 8.11 -5.53 16.73
CA VAL A 44 7.22 -4.90 17.72
C VAL A 44 7.93 -3.79 18.50
N ILE A 45 9.18 -4.02 18.93
CA ILE A 45 9.99 -3.02 19.63
C ILE A 45 10.26 -1.81 18.72
N ALA A 46 10.55 -2.06 17.46
CA ALA A 46 10.74 -0.99 16.46
C ALA A 46 9.46 -0.16 16.26
N ASP A 47 8.32 -0.82 16.13
CA ASP A 47 7.02 -0.14 16.02
C ASP A 47 6.69 0.67 17.30
N MET A 48 7.01 0.14 18.49
CA MET A 48 6.90 0.90 19.76
C MET A 48 7.75 2.17 19.78
N ALA A 49 8.96 2.13 19.23
CA ALA A 49 9.84 3.31 19.14
C ALA A 49 9.25 4.39 18.23
N LEU A 50 8.64 3.98 17.10
CA LEU A 50 7.94 4.90 16.19
C LEU A 50 6.74 5.54 16.88
N CYS A 51 5.88 4.74 17.53
CA CYS A 51 4.70 5.22 18.24
C CYS A 51 5.04 6.23 19.34
N ARG A 52 6.12 6.02 20.09
CA ARG A 52 6.55 6.93 21.15
C ARG A 52 7.04 8.27 20.62
N GLY A 53 7.58 8.32 19.41
CA GLY A 53 8.07 9.55 18.78
C GLY A 53 6.96 10.45 18.23
N ASP A 54 5.76 9.92 18.04
CA ASP A 54 4.62 10.65 17.47
C ASP A 54 3.70 11.21 18.57
N LYS A 55 4.24 12.15 19.38
CA LYS A 55 3.53 12.78 20.50
C LYS A 55 2.29 13.59 20.08
N ASN A 56 2.14 13.93 18.80
CA ASN A 56 1.05 14.75 18.26
C ASN A 56 -0.10 13.94 17.67
N SER A 57 0.02 12.62 17.51
CA SER A 57 -1.06 11.81 17.00
C SER A 57 -1.91 11.28 18.16
N ALA A 58 -3.10 11.84 18.31
CA ALA A 58 -4.14 11.33 19.23
C ALA A 58 -4.61 9.90 18.82
N HIS A 59 -4.12 9.41 17.68
CA HIS A 59 -4.38 8.09 17.12
C HIS A 59 -3.05 7.39 16.86
N THR A 60 -2.79 6.35 17.64
CA THR A 60 -1.59 5.49 17.54
C THR A 60 -1.61 4.55 16.32
N ASP A 61 -2.57 4.71 15.43
CA ASP A 61 -2.70 3.87 14.25
C ASP A 61 -1.74 4.35 13.15
N HIS A 62 -0.53 3.80 13.16
CA HIS A 62 0.35 3.95 12.01
C HIS A 62 -0.31 3.30 10.78
N LEU A 63 -0.63 4.12 9.79
CA LEU A 63 -1.22 3.65 8.53
C LEU A 63 -0.26 2.76 7.73
N TYR A 64 1.04 2.82 7.99
CA TYR A 64 2.07 2.00 7.35
C TYR A 64 2.52 0.85 8.25
N SER A 65 2.91 -0.26 7.66
CA SER A 65 3.44 -1.43 8.38
C SER A 65 4.88 -1.70 7.97
N MET A 66 5.81 -1.37 8.87
CA MET A 66 7.22 -1.71 8.68
C MET A 66 7.42 -3.22 8.59
N SER A 67 6.69 -4.00 9.40
CA SER A 67 6.71 -5.46 9.34
C SER A 67 6.32 -6.00 7.97
N SER A 68 5.29 -5.44 7.33
CA SER A 68 4.88 -5.84 5.97
C SER A 68 5.93 -5.50 4.92
N GLN A 69 6.58 -4.34 5.05
CA GLN A 69 7.64 -3.93 4.13
C GLN A 69 8.88 -4.80 4.28
N LEU A 70 9.31 -5.10 5.50
CA LEU A 70 10.42 -6.05 5.77
C LEU A 70 10.13 -7.45 5.20
N CYS A 71 8.86 -7.88 5.20
CA CYS A 71 8.46 -9.13 4.59
C CYS A 71 8.58 -9.10 3.06
N ARG A 72 8.22 -7.98 2.42
CA ARG A 72 8.39 -7.78 0.96
C ARG A 72 9.86 -7.76 0.55
N GLU A 73 10.72 -7.15 1.37
CA GLU A 73 12.17 -7.02 1.16
C GLU A 73 12.97 -8.04 1.98
N ARG A 74 12.39 -9.23 2.18
CA ARG A 74 12.95 -10.24 3.09
C ARG A 74 14.38 -10.64 2.77
N LYS A 75 14.72 -10.72 1.49
CA LYS A 75 16.05 -11.13 1.04
C LYS A 75 17.09 -10.08 1.44
N GLU A 76 16.83 -8.83 1.07
CA GLU A 76 17.70 -7.69 1.37
C GLU A 76 17.85 -7.48 2.89
N TYR A 77 16.76 -7.70 3.62
CA TYR A 77 16.77 -7.63 5.09
C TYR A 77 17.76 -8.62 5.71
N TYR A 78 17.73 -9.90 5.30
CA TYR A 78 18.67 -10.88 5.82
C TYR A 78 20.10 -10.66 5.32
N GLU A 79 20.28 -10.21 4.08
CA GLU A 79 21.60 -9.84 3.57
C GLU A 79 22.21 -8.68 4.38
N MET A 80 21.39 -7.69 4.76
CA MET A 80 21.83 -6.56 5.58
C MET A 80 22.19 -6.99 7.01
N LEU A 81 21.40 -7.83 7.66
CA LEU A 81 21.74 -8.38 8.97
C LEU A 81 23.03 -9.17 8.92
N HIS A 82 23.19 -10.05 7.95
CA HIS A 82 24.41 -10.84 7.76
C HIS A 82 25.64 -9.95 7.51
N TYR A 83 25.49 -8.89 6.73
CA TYR A 83 26.56 -7.90 6.53
C TYR A 83 27.00 -7.26 7.84
N ILE A 84 26.06 -6.81 8.69
CA ILE A 84 26.38 -6.21 10.00
C ILE A 84 27.08 -7.23 10.89
N GLU A 85 26.54 -8.43 11.04
CA GLU A 85 27.10 -9.51 11.87
C GLU A 85 28.53 -9.87 11.45
N THR A 86 28.80 -9.95 10.15
CA THR A 86 30.13 -10.38 9.64
C THR A 86 31.14 -9.24 9.49
N SER A 87 30.70 -7.99 9.50
CA SER A 87 31.59 -6.83 9.32
C SER A 87 32.58 -6.65 10.46
N GLY A 88 32.25 -7.13 11.66
CA GLY A 88 33.03 -6.89 12.88
C GLY A 88 33.17 -5.41 13.28
N SER A 89 32.41 -4.52 12.64
CA SER A 89 32.41 -3.08 12.86
C SER A 89 31.24 -2.66 13.73
N LEU A 90 31.42 -1.62 14.54
CA LEU A 90 30.36 -0.96 15.27
C LEU A 90 29.64 0.12 14.41
N ASP A 91 30.10 0.33 13.17
CA ASP A 91 29.46 1.25 12.25
C ASP A 91 28.20 0.61 11.62
N ILE A 92 27.04 1.11 12.03
CA ILE A 92 25.71 0.67 11.55
C ILE A 92 25.12 1.61 10.50
N THR A 93 25.92 2.48 9.89
CA THR A 93 25.44 3.48 8.92
C THR A 93 24.70 2.83 7.77
N GLN A 94 25.18 1.72 7.22
CA GLN A 94 24.54 1.00 6.12
C GLN A 94 23.15 0.46 6.52
N TRP A 95 23.04 -0.06 7.73
CA TRP A 95 21.75 -0.47 8.29
C TRP A 95 20.77 0.69 8.40
N LEU A 96 21.22 1.83 8.95
CA LEU A 96 20.36 3.02 9.12
C LEU A 96 19.87 3.55 7.78
N LEU A 97 20.73 3.59 6.77
CA LEU A 97 20.37 4.02 5.41
C LEU A 97 19.36 3.05 4.79
N TRP A 98 19.61 1.77 4.85
CA TRP A 98 18.72 0.75 4.30
C TRP A 98 17.36 0.76 5.01
N TYR A 99 17.35 0.78 6.35
CA TYR A 99 16.13 0.79 7.16
C TYR A 99 15.29 2.04 6.91
N SER A 100 15.92 3.21 6.84
CA SER A 100 15.22 4.46 6.51
C SER A 100 14.63 4.44 5.10
N GLY A 101 15.35 3.86 4.14
CA GLY A 101 14.85 3.64 2.78
C GLY A 101 13.65 2.68 2.76
N CYS A 102 13.72 1.59 3.52
CA CYS A 102 12.62 0.63 3.68
C CYS A 102 11.38 1.32 4.29
N MET A 103 11.57 2.14 5.33
CA MET A 103 10.50 2.95 5.94
C MET A 103 9.86 3.90 4.92
N ASN A 104 10.68 4.62 4.15
CA ASN A 104 10.18 5.53 3.12
C ASN A 104 9.30 4.78 2.08
N ARG A 105 9.73 3.60 1.63
CA ARG A 105 8.92 2.78 0.71
C ARG A 105 7.63 2.29 1.35
N ALA A 106 7.63 1.95 2.63
CA ALA A 106 6.41 1.58 3.37
C ALA A 106 5.39 2.73 3.39
N VAL A 107 5.84 3.94 3.69
CA VAL A 107 4.99 5.15 3.71
C VAL A 107 4.46 5.48 2.32
N LEU A 108 5.32 5.46 1.28
CA LEU A 108 4.91 5.73 -0.10
C LEU A 108 3.88 4.71 -0.62
N SER A 109 4.00 3.44 -0.23
CA SER A 109 3.00 2.41 -0.57
C SER A 109 1.62 2.77 -0.04
N VAL A 110 1.54 3.22 1.21
CA VAL A 110 0.26 3.62 1.82
C VAL A 110 -0.31 4.88 1.18
N ILE A 111 0.52 5.88 0.90
CA ILE A 111 0.08 7.08 0.19
C ILE A 111 -0.55 6.70 -1.15
N SER A 112 0.11 5.84 -1.92
CA SER A 112 -0.42 5.35 -3.20
C SER A 112 -1.75 4.61 -3.04
N GLU A 113 -1.90 3.76 -2.02
CA GLU A 113 -3.15 3.04 -1.73
C GLU A 113 -4.29 4.00 -1.33
N LEU A 114 -3.98 5.03 -0.54
CA LEU A 114 -4.95 6.07 -0.17
C LEU A 114 -5.41 6.88 -1.38
N GLU A 115 -4.47 7.29 -2.25
CA GLU A 115 -4.80 8.01 -3.48
C GLU A 115 -5.70 7.18 -4.41
N GLN A 116 -5.41 5.89 -4.57
CA GLN A 116 -6.24 4.98 -5.36
C GLN A 116 -7.64 4.83 -4.74
N THR A 117 -7.72 4.70 -3.42
CA THR A 117 -8.98 4.61 -2.69
C THR A 117 -9.79 5.89 -2.85
N GLN A 118 -9.15 7.06 -2.74
CA GLN A 118 -9.77 8.35 -2.92
C GLN A 118 -10.33 8.51 -4.35
N LYS A 119 -9.53 8.23 -5.38
CA LYS A 119 -9.95 8.24 -6.79
C LYS A 119 -11.16 7.32 -7.02
N ARG A 120 -11.16 6.15 -6.40
CA ARG A 120 -12.26 5.18 -6.46
C ARG A 120 -13.53 5.71 -5.82
N ARG A 121 -13.42 6.37 -4.66
CA ARG A 121 -14.55 7.02 -3.97
C ARG A 121 -15.15 8.15 -4.80
N GLU A 122 -14.30 9.01 -5.37
CA GLU A 122 -14.73 10.12 -6.25
C GLU A 122 -15.42 9.60 -7.51
N PHE A 123 -14.88 8.56 -8.13
CA PHE A 123 -15.48 7.90 -9.27
C PHE A 123 -16.90 7.39 -8.95
N TRP A 124 -17.08 6.68 -7.83
CA TRP A 124 -18.38 6.16 -7.45
C TRP A 124 -19.36 7.27 -7.07
N ALA A 125 -18.91 8.30 -6.37
CA ALA A 125 -19.74 9.46 -6.04
C ALA A 125 -20.26 10.15 -7.32
N LYS A 126 -19.39 10.34 -8.34
CA LYS A 126 -19.78 10.85 -9.66
C LYS A 126 -20.78 9.91 -10.34
N ALA A 127 -20.49 8.62 -10.39
CA ALA A 127 -21.36 7.63 -11.04
C ALA A 127 -22.77 7.59 -10.39
N ASP A 128 -22.83 7.64 -9.06
CA ASP A 128 -24.09 7.61 -8.31
C ASP A 128 -24.92 8.88 -8.52
N SER A 129 -24.28 10.04 -8.57
CA SER A 129 -24.98 11.32 -8.86
C SER A 129 -25.65 11.33 -10.24
N LEU A 130 -25.17 10.53 -11.18
CA LEU A 130 -25.72 10.37 -12.52
C LEU A 130 -26.86 9.35 -12.59
N GLY A 131 -27.21 8.72 -11.47
CA GLY A 131 -28.30 7.75 -11.38
C GLY A 131 -28.04 6.51 -12.25
N ILE A 132 -26.86 5.92 -12.16
CA ILE A 132 -26.52 4.69 -12.88
C ILE A 132 -27.41 3.53 -12.41
N ASN A 133 -27.76 2.63 -13.35
CA ASN A 133 -28.52 1.42 -13.01
C ASN A 133 -27.59 0.29 -12.53
N GLU A 134 -28.17 -0.80 -11.99
CA GLU A 134 -27.42 -1.93 -11.45
C GLU A 134 -26.51 -2.61 -12.47
N ARG A 135 -26.92 -2.72 -13.74
CA ARG A 135 -26.09 -3.29 -14.80
C ARG A 135 -24.88 -2.42 -15.08
N GLN A 136 -25.07 -1.11 -15.15
CA GLN A 136 -23.98 -0.14 -15.32
C GLN A 136 -23.03 -0.20 -14.13
N ARG A 137 -23.55 -0.22 -12.89
CA ARG A 137 -22.75 -0.36 -11.67
C ARG A 137 -21.90 -1.63 -11.70
N LYS A 138 -22.50 -2.77 -12.08
CA LYS A 138 -21.79 -4.06 -12.19
C LYS A 138 -20.61 -3.97 -13.16
N ILE A 139 -20.83 -3.45 -14.37
CA ILE A 139 -19.77 -3.33 -15.38
C ILE A 139 -18.66 -2.36 -14.95
N LEU A 140 -19.03 -1.21 -14.39
CA LEU A 140 -18.06 -0.24 -13.89
C LEU A 140 -17.22 -0.81 -12.75
N GLY A 141 -17.85 -1.58 -11.84
CA GLY A 141 -17.14 -2.29 -10.78
C GLY A 141 -16.15 -3.31 -11.33
N MET A 142 -16.51 -4.04 -12.37
CA MET A 142 -15.59 -4.98 -13.03
C MET A 142 -14.45 -4.24 -13.75
N LEU A 143 -14.71 -3.11 -14.41
CA LEU A 143 -13.69 -2.32 -15.09
C LEU A 143 -12.70 -1.65 -14.13
N LEU A 144 -13.12 -1.36 -12.91
CA LEU A 144 -12.25 -0.83 -11.84
C LEU A 144 -11.39 -1.92 -11.16
N ASN A 145 -11.78 -3.20 -11.32
CA ASN A 145 -11.09 -4.36 -10.76
C ASN A 145 -10.76 -5.29 -11.93
N ASP A 146 -9.55 -5.29 -12.39
CA ASP A 146 -8.93 -6.28 -13.30
C ASP A 146 -9.86 -6.93 -14.35
N PHE A 147 -10.52 -6.10 -15.15
CA PHE A 147 -11.38 -6.58 -16.23
C PHE A 147 -10.53 -7.21 -17.34
N GLU A 148 -10.63 -8.52 -17.52
CA GLU A 148 -9.88 -9.22 -18.56
C GLU A 148 -10.31 -8.84 -19.98
N GLY A 149 -9.37 -8.26 -20.72
CA GLY A 149 -9.54 -7.85 -22.11
C GLY A 149 -10.43 -6.61 -22.27
N ASN A 150 -10.89 -6.37 -23.49
CA ASN A 150 -11.66 -5.17 -23.84
C ASN A 150 -13.16 -5.32 -23.57
N LEU A 151 -13.80 -4.28 -23.04
CA LEU A 151 -15.27 -4.21 -22.97
C LEU A 151 -15.83 -3.92 -24.35
N THR A 152 -16.71 -4.81 -24.83
CA THR A 152 -17.55 -4.61 -26.03
C THR A 152 -19.01 -4.65 -25.64
N SER A 153 -19.89 -4.13 -26.51
CA SER A 153 -21.34 -4.21 -26.24
C SER A 153 -21.85 -5.65 -26.15
N GLN A 154 -21.25 -6.59 -26.87
CA GLN A 154 -21.57 -8.03 -26.77
C GLN A 154 -21.16 -8.61 -25.40
N LYS A 155 -19.93 -8.29 -24.91
CA LYS A 155 -19.51 -8.69 -23.57
C LYS A 155 -20.41 -8.09 -22.49
N TYR A 156 -20.78 -6.80 -22.63
CA TYR A 156 -21.73 -6.15 -21.73
C TYR A 156 -23.05 -6.91 -21.67
N ALA A 157 -23.67 -7.18 -22.84
CA ALA A 157 -24.94 -7.90 -22.94
C ALA A 157 -24.86 -9.29 -22.27
N LYS A 158 -23.76 -10.04 -22.50
CA LYS A 158 -23.54 -11.36 -21.91
C LYS A 158 -23.40 -11.29 -20.39
N ILE A 159 -22.58 -10.37 -19.85
CA ILE A 159 -22.31 -10.23 -18.41
C ILE A 159 -23.56 -9.78 -17.67
N CYS A 160 -24.32 -8.85 -18.26
CA CYS A 160 -25.53 -8.28 -17.65
C CYS A 160 -26.81 -9.06 -17.98
N LYS A 161 -26.70 -10.12 -18.79
CA LYS A 161 -27.85 -10.94 -19.24
C LYS A 161 -28.98 -10.07 -19.82
N CYS A 162 -28.64 -9.15 -20.72
CA CYS A 162 -29.59 -8.24 -21.36
C CYS A 162 -29.46 -8.26 -22.87
N SER A 163 -30.42 -7.65 -23.57
CA SER A 163 -30.40 -7.53 -25.04
C SER A 163 -29.23 -6.61 -25.50
N GLN A 164 -28.75 -6.80 -26.72
CA GLN A 164 -27.74 -5.97 -27.35
C GLN A 164 -28.14 -4.48 -27.38
N ASP A 165 -29.45 -4.20 -27.64
CA ASP A 165 -29.98 -2.82 -27.66
C ASP A 165 -29.93 -2.17 -26.27
N THR A 166 -30.23 -2.96 -25.22
CA THR A 166 -30.13 -2.49 -23.85
C THR A 166 -28.68 -2.17 -23.49
N ALA A 167 -27.72 -3.07 -23.85
CA ALA A 167 -26.31 -2.85 -23.65
C ALA A 167 -25.80 -1.59 -24.36
N ASN A 168 -26.20 -1.38 -25.63
CA ASN A 168 -25.83 -0.20 -26.38
C ASN A 168 -26.39 1.10 -25.76
N ARG A 169 -27.63 1.09 -25.25
CA ARG A 169 -28.23 2.24 -24.54
C ARG A 169 -27.49 2.53 -23.22
N ASP A 170 -27.22 1.51 -22.43
CA ASP A 170 -26.51 1.65 -21.16
C ASP A 170 -25.09 2.21 -21.39
N ILE A 171 -24.35 1.69 -22.37
CA ILE A 171 -23.02 2.18 -22.76
C ILE A 171 -23.08 3.62 -23.28
N SER A 172 -24.03 3.93 -24.17
CA SER A 172 -24.19 5.29 -24.71
C SER A 172 -24.48 6.32 -23.62
N ARG A 173 -25.24 5.94 -22.59
CA ARG A 173 -25.50 6.79 -21.42
C ARG A 173 -24.19 7.04 -20.62
N LEU A 174 -23.38 6.00 -20.40
CA LEU A 174 -22.09 6.13 -19.72
C LEU A 174 -21.07 6.98 -20.51
N ILE A 175 -21.10 6.91 -21.84
CA ILE A 175 -20.26 7.76 -22.71
C ILE A 175 -20.72 9.23 -22.61
N LYS A 176 -22.04 9.50 -22.70
CA LYS A 176 -22.59 10.85 -22.56
C LYS A 176 -22.29 11.45 -21.18
N ALA A 177 -22.25 10.62 -20.16
CA ALA A 177 -21.90 10.99 -18.78
C ALA A 177 -20.39 11.13 -18.53
N ASP A 178 -19.57 10.99 -19.57
CA ASP A 178 -18.12 11.10 -19.49
C ASP A 178 -17.46 10.12 -18.51
N ILE A 179 -18.05 8.91 -18.39
CA ILE A 179 -17.53 7.79 -17.57
C ILE A 179 -16.79 6.77 -18.45
N LEU A 180 -17.31 6.51 -19.67
CA LEU A 180 -16.67 5.62 -20.63
C LEU A 180 -16.22 6.39 -21.86
N ALA A 181 -15.11 5.94 -22.44
CA ALA A 181 -14.64 6.39 -23.75
C ALA A 181 -14.53 5.21 -24.72
N LYS A 182 -14.74 5.49 -26.02
CA LYS A 182 -14.39 4.54 -27.07
C LYS A 182 -12.87 4.46 -27.19
N THR A 183 -12.34 3.26 -27.37
CA THR A 183 -10.92 3.09 -27.67
C THR A 183 -10.72 3.30 -29.19
N GLU A 184 -9.56 3.88 -29.55
CA GLU A 184 -9.17 4.11 -30.95
C GLU A 184 -8.75 2.83 -31.68
N ALA A 185 -8.69 1.68 -31.00
CA ALA A 185 -8.35 0.40 -31.61
C ALA A 185 -9.40 0.03 -32.67
N GLY A 186 -9.10 0.41 -33.90
CA GLY A 186 -9.88 0.09 -35.09
C GLY A 186 -9.89 -1.40 -35.36
N GLY A 187 -11.01 -2.03 -35.16
CA GLY A 187 -11.30 -3.42 -35.47
C GLY A 187 -12.81 -3.60 -35.64
N ARG A 188 -13.24 -4.80 -36.05
CA ARG A 188 -14.66 -5.12 -36.31
C ARG A 188 -15.59 -4.94 -35.11
N SER A 189 -15.10 -4.63 -33.93
CA SER A 189 -15.91 -4.35 -32.75
C SER A 189 -15.37 -3.14 -31.97
N THR A 190 -16.25 -2.16 -31.72
CA THR A 190 -15.94 -1.00 -30.85
C THR A 190 -15.70 -1.45 -29.43
N CYS A 191 -14.57 -1.04 -28.87
CA CYS A 191 -14.19 -1.29 -27.48
C CYS A 191 -14.36 -0.04 -26.63
N TYR A 192 -14.58 -0.23 -25.34
CA TYR A 192 -14.80 0.84 -24.36
C TYR A 192 -13.88 0.68 -23.18
N LYS A 193 -13.41 1.80 -22.63
CA LYS A 193 -12.59 1.86 -21.40
C LYS A 193 -13.11 2.95 -20.47
N LEU A 194 -12.73 2.89 -19.20
CA LEU A 194 -12.92 4.01 -18.27
C LEU A 194 -12.14 5.23 -18.75
N LYS A 195 -12.69 6.40 -18.50
CA LYS A 195 -12.08 7.68 -18.86
C LYS A 195 -11.26 8.25 -17.72
#